data_141146b96681de1d805c1aedb93ac8e8
#
_entry.id   141146b96681de1d805c1aedb93ac8e8
#
_cell.length_a   1.000
_cell.length_b   1.000
_cell.length_c   1.000
_cell.angle_alpha   90.00
_cell.angle_beta   90.00
_cell.angle_gamma   90.00
#
_symmetry.space_group_name_H-M   'P 1'
#
loop_
_entity.id
_entity.type
_entity.pdbx_description
1 polymer ?
#
loop_
_entity_poly.entity_id
_entity_poly.type
_entity_poly.pdbx_seq_one_letter_code
_entity_poly.pdbx_strand_id
1 'polypeptide(L)'
;MMFWRIFRLELRVAFRHSAEIANPLWFFLIVITLFPLSIGPEPQLLARIAPGVIWVAALLSSLLALERLFRDDLQDXSLEQLMLLPLPLPAVVLAKVMAHWMVTGLPLLILSPLVAMLLGMDVYGWQVMALTLLLGTPTLGFLGAPGVALTVGLKRGGVLLSILVLPLTIPLLIFATAAMDAASMHLPVDGYLAILGALLAGTATLSPFATAAALRISIQ
;
A
#
# COMPACT_ATOMS: atom_id res chain seq x y z
N MET A 1 -10.62 5.53 -22.35
CA MET A 1 -10.56 4.23 -23.05
C MET A 1 -9.21 3.58 -22.90
N MET A 2 -8.14 4.27 -23.32
CA MET A 2 -6.77 3.73 -23.18
C MET A 2 -6.39 3.50 -21.72
N PHE A 3 -6.80 4.42 -20.82
CA PHE A 3 -6.53 4.29 -19.39
C PHE A 3 -7.05 2.94 -18.85
N TRP A 4 -8.30 2.60 -19.19
CA TRP A 4 -8.89 1.37 -18.69
C TRP A 4 -8.31 0.13 -19.32
N ARG A 5 -7.81 0.24 -20.57
CA ARG A 5 -7.09 -0.87 -21.20
C ARG A 5 -5.79 -1.17 -20.44
N ILE A 6 -5.06 -0.12 -20.07
CA ILE A 6 -3.82 -0.29 -19.31
C ILE A 6 -4.14 -0.89 -17.95
N PHE A 7 -5.17 -0.37 -17.29
CA PHE A 7 -5.60 -0.88 -15.99
C PHE A 7 -5.93 -2.38 -16.06
N ARG A 8 -6.72 -2.78 -17.05
CA ARG A 8 -7.10 -4.17 -17.20
C ARG A 8 -5.91 -5.06 -17.56
N LEU A 9 -5.01 -4.56 -18.39
CA LEU A 9 -3.81 -5.31 -18.74
C LEU A 9 -2.95 -5.55 -17.50
N GLU A 10 -2.77 -4.53 -16.69
CA GLU A 10 -1.98 -4.67 -15.46
C GLU A 10 -2.61 -5.69 -14.52
N LEU A 11 -3.93 -5.68 -14.40
CA LEU A 11 -4.62 -6.67 -13.58
C LEU A 11 -4.39 -8.09 -14.12
N ARG A 12 -4.51 -8.26 -15.43
CA ARG A 12 -4.35 -9.58 -16.05
C ARG A 12 -2.93 -10.11 -15.85
N VAL A 13 -1.93 -9.25 -16.04
CA VAL A 13 -0.53 -9.64 -15.82
C VAL A 13 -0.30 -9.99 -14.36
N ALA A 14 -0.86 -9.22 -13.43
CA ALA A 14 -0.72 -9.49 -12.01
C ALA A 14 -1.28 -10.86 -11.65
N PHE A 15 -2.45 -11.20 -12.19
CA PHE A 15 -3.04 -12.51 -11.88
C PHE A 15 -2.24 -13.68 -12.45
N ARG A 16 -1.45 -13.46 -13.50
CA ARG A 16 -0.55 -14.50 -14.00
C ARG A 16 0.60 -14.77 -13.05
N HIS A 17 0.93 -13.82 -12.18
CA HIS A 17 1.99 -13.96 -11.19
C HIS A 17 1.40 -14.04 -9.79
N SER A 18 0.41 -14.91 -9.61
CA SER A 18 -0.35 -14.96 -8.37
C SER A 18 0.50 -15.33 -7.16
N ALA A 19 1.53 -16.14 -7.33
CA ALA A 19 2.41 -16.50 -6.21
C ALA A 19 3.12 -15.26 -5.67
N GLU A 20 3.53 -14.35 -6.54
CA GLU A 20 4.21 -13.14 -6.13
C GLU A 20 3.27 -12.17 -5.45
N ILE A 21 2.00 -12.16 -5.84
CA ILE A 21 0.97 -11.37 -5.18
C ILE A 21 0.72 -11.93 -3.77
N ALA A 22 0.73 -13.24 -3.65
CA ALA A 22 0.41 -13.90 -2.38
C ALA A 22 1.49 -13.67 -1.31
N ASN A 23 2.76 -13.47 -1.70
CA ASN A 23 3.84 -13.36 -0.73
C ASN A 23 3.64 -12.20 0.27
N PRO A 24 3.31 -10.97 -0.16
CA PRO A 24 3.06 -9.92 0.82
C PRO A 24 1.86 -10.22 1.72
N LEU A 25 0.83 -10.90 1.20
CA LEU A 25 -0.32 -11.28 2.02
C LEU A 25 0.06 -12.29 3.08
N TRP A 26 0.88 -13.29 2.72
CA TRP A 26 1.36 -14.26 3.69
C TRP A 26 2.20 -13.57 4.76
N PHE A 27 3.07 -12.65 4.35
CA PHE A 27 3.87 -11.89 5.31
C PHE A 27 2.99 -11.13 6.28
N PHE A 28 1.98 -10.46 5.75
CA PHE A 28 1.04 -9.71 6.60
C PHE A 28 0.35 -10.63 7.61
N LEU A 29 -0.19 -11.75 7.15
CA LEU A 29 -0.88 -12.69 8.04
C LEU A 29 0.06 -13.31 9.06
N ILE A 30 1.28 -13.63 8.65
CA ILE A 30 2.26 -14.20 9.57
C ILE A 30 2.57 -13.22 10.70
N VAL A 31 2.81 -11.96 10.36
CA VAL A 31 3.10 -10.95 11.38
C VAL A 31 1.91 -10.81 12.33
N ILE A 32 0.70 -10.69 11.78
CA ILE A 32 -0.51 -10.53 12.59
C ILE A 32 -0.70 -11.73 13.53
N THR A 33 -0.41 -12.94 13.05
CA THR A 33 -0.60 -14.15 13.83
C THR A 33 0.49 -14.32 14.89
N LEU A 34 1.73 -13.97 14.55
CA LEU A 34 2.85 -14.20 15.47
C LEU A 34 2.77 -13.32 16.71
N PHE A 35 2.21 -12.11 16.61
CA PHE A 35 2.17 -11.24 17.77
C PHE A 35 1.34 -11.81 18.92
N PRO A 36 0.10 -12.28 18.70
CA PRO A 36 -0.61 -12.92 19.83
C PRO A 36 0.12 -14.14 20.37
N LEU A 37 0.78 -14.91 19.50
CA LEU A 37 1.50 -16.10 19.93
C LEU A 37 2.73 -15.74 20.76
N SER A 38 3.42 -14.65 20.42
CA SER A 38 4.68 -14.32 21.08
C SER A 38 4.51 -13.57 22.39
N ILE A 39 3.48 -12.69 22.47
CA ILE A 39 3.28 -11.86 23.67
C ILE A 39 2.17 -12.39 24.56
N GLY A 40 1.47 -13.44 24.13
CA GLY A 40 0.37 -14.00 24.88
C GLY A 40 -0.99 -13.47 24.40
N PRO A 41 -2.04 -14.23 24.68
CA PRO A 41 -3.38 -13.91 24.17
C PRO A 41 -4.19 -12.96 25.05
N GLU A 42 -3.57 -12.23 25.95
CA GLU A 42 -4.26 -11.34 26.86
C GLU A 42 -5.04 -10.27 26.07
N PRO A 43 -6.39 -10.23 26.19
CA PRO A 43 -7.16 -9.34 25.32
C PRO A 43 -6.84 -7.86 25.47
N GLN A 44 -6.57 -7.41 26.68
CA GLN A 44 -6.28 -5.99 26.90
C GLN A 44 -4.98 -5.57 26.21
N LEU A 45 -3.97 -6.42 26.29
CA LEU A 45 -2.68 -6.12 25.66
C LEU A 45 -2.83 -6.15 24.14
N LEU A 46 -3.51 -7.17 23.61
CA LEU A 46 -3.72 -7.26 22.17
C LEU A 46 -4.48 -6.06 21.62
N ALA A 47 -5.51 -5.63 22.33
CA ALA A 47 -6.28 -4.46 21.89
C ALA A 47 -5.42 -3.21 21.86
N ARG A 48 -4.52 -3.08 22.84
CA ARG A 48 -3.68 -1.90 22.96
C ARG A 48 -2.65 -1.81 21.83
N ILE A 49 -2.06 -2.94 21.42
CA ILE A 49 -1.03 -2.93 20.39
C ILE A 49 -1.58 -3.12 18.98
N ALA A 50 -2.87 -3.48 18.84
CA ALA A 50 -3.43 -3.84 17.54
C ALA A 50 -3.22 -2.75 16.47
N PRO A 51 -3.47 -1.46 16.75
CA PRO A 51 -3.27 -0.46 15.68
C PRO A 51 -1.86 -0.44 15.12
N GLY A 52 -0.88 -0.47 16.02
CA GLY A 52 0.53 -0.46 15.58
C GLY A 52 0.91 -1.72 14.82
N VAL A 53 0.49 -2.88 15.33
CA VAL A 53 0.82 -4.16 14.69
C VAL A 53 0.20 -4.20 13.28
N ILE A 54 -1.07 -3.83 13.16
CA ILE A 54 -1.76 -3.87 11.88
C ILE A 54 -1.07 -2.94 10.88
N TRP A 55 -0.80 -1.70 11.29
CA TRP A 55 -0.27 -0.73 10.34
C TRP A 55 1.20 -0.94 10.01
N VAL A 56 2.00 -1.42 10.97
CA VAL A 56 3.38 -1.78 10.63
C VAL A 56 3.39 -2.99 9.68
N ALA A 57 2.55 -3.99 9.95
CA ALA A 57 2.46 -5.14 9.06
C ALA A 57 1.98 -4.74 7.66
N ALA A 58 0.97 -3.86 7.59
CA ALA A 58 0.47 -3.38 6.30
C ALA A 58 1.55 -2.60 5.55
N LEU A 59 2.28 -1.75 6.26
CA LEU A 59 3.36 -0.98 5.65
C LEU A 59 4.45 -1.90 5.08
N LEU A 60 4.91 -2.86 5.87
CA LEU A 60 5.99 -3.74 5.43
C LEU A 60 5.56 -4.63 4.28
N SER A 61 4.31 -5.15 4.32
CA SER A 61 3.83 -5.95 3.22
C SER A 61 3.65 -5.12 1.95
N SER A 62 3.23 -3.86 2.10
CA SER A 62 3.11 -2.96 0.95
C SER A 62 4.47 -2.65 0.34
N LEU A 63 5.51 -2.48 1.16
CA LEU A 63 6.87 -2.27 0.64
C LEU A 63 7.35 -3.47 -0.16
N LEU A 64 7.07 -4.69 0.32
CA LEU A 64 7.41 -5.89 -0.43
C LEU A 64 6.74 -5.89 -1.80
N ALA A 65 5.46 -5.50 -1.81
CA ALA A 65 4.70 -5.49 -3.06
C ALA A 65 5.15 -4.39 -4.01
N LEU A 66 5.54 -3.23 -3.45
CA LEU A 66 5.94 -2.08 -4.27
C LEU A 66 7.14 -2.35 -5.15
N GLU A 67 8.06 -3.20 -4.70
CA GLU A 67 9.26 -3.48 -5.47
C GLU A 67 8.95 -3.97 -6.87
N ARG A 68 7.77 -4.53 -7.07
CA ARG A 68 7.38 -5.12 -8.34
C ARG A 68 6.67 -4.16 -9.29
N LEU A 69 6.37 -2.94 -8.83
CA LEU A 69 5.47 -2.06 -9.58
C LEU A 69 5.95 -1.78 -11.01
N PHE A 70 7.24 -1.52 -11.18
CA PHE A 70 7.82 -1.23 -12.51
C PHE A 70 8.92 -2.22 -12.90
N ARG A 71 9.18 -3.24 -12.11
CA ARG A 71 10.29 -4.15 -12.36
C ARG A 71 10.12 -4.88 -13.68
N ASP A 72 8.93 -5.45 -13.90
CA ASP A 72 8.68 -6.22 -15.12
C ASP A 72 8.71 -5.32 -16.35
N ASP A 73 8.22 -4.08 -16.21
CA ASP A 73 8.25 -3.13 -17.32
C ASP A 73 9.67 -2.81 -17.74
N LEU A 74 10.58 -2.65 -16.77
CA LEU A 74 11.97 -2.37 -17.11
C LEU A 74 12.62 -3.58 -17.75
N GLN A 75 12.40 -4.76 -17.21
CA GLN A 75 13.01 -5.99 -17.73
C GLN A 75 12.51 -6.33 -19.12
N ASP A 76 11.26 -6.02 -19.42
CA ASP A 76 10.67 -6.34 -20.73
C ASP A 76 10.78 -5.23 -21.76
N UNK A 77 11.35 -4.13 -21.14
CA UNK A 77 11.40 -3.21 -21.93
C UNK A 77 10.35 -2.56 -22.27
N SER A 78 9.36 -2.98 -21.72
CA SER A 78 8.05 -2.38 -21.99
C SER A 78 7.92 -0.99 -21.38
N LEU A 79 8.83 -0.61 -20.52
CA LEU A 79 8.80 0.72 -19.92
C LEU A 79 8.89 1.81 -20.98
N GLU A 80 9.79 1.64 -21.96
CA GLU A 80 9.89 2.59 -23.06
C GLU A 80 8.61 2.62 -23.89
N GLN A 81 7.97 1.46 -24.06
CA GLN A 81 6.72 1.38 -24.80
C GLN A 81 5.59 2.11 -24.09
N LEU A 82 5.58 2.05 -22.74
CA LEU A 82 4.59 2.80 -21.98
C LEU A 82 4.71 4.29 -22.21
N MET A 83 5.94 4.79 -22.37
CA MET A 83 6.17 6.21 -22.57
C MET A 83 5.75 6.67 -23.96
N LEU A 84 5.62 5.74 -24.91
CA LEU A 84 5.20 6.05 -26.26
C LEU A 84 3.69 5.96 -26.49
N LEU A 85 2.94 5.53 -25.48
CA LEU A 85 1.48 5.42 -25.62
C LEU A 85 0.85 6.79 -25.84
N PRO A 86 -0.30 6.85 -26.55
CA PRO A 86 -0.99 8.12 -26.78
C PRO A 86 -1.72 8.63 -25.54
N LEU A 87 -1.24 8.34 -24.39
CA LEU A 87 -1.78 8.74 -23.11
C LEU A 87 -0.66 9.40 -22.31
N PRO A 88 -0.92 10.51 -21.61
CA PRO A 88 0.13 11.12 -20.80
C PRO A 88 0.72 10.11 -19.80
N LEU A 89 2.02 10.15 -19.62
CA LEU A 89 2.69 9.21 -18.73
C LEU A 89 2.12 9.26 -17.30
N PRO A 90 1.79 10.42 -16.72
CA PRO A 90 1.15 10.39 -15.41
C PRO A 90 -0.15 9.59 -15.37
N ALA A 91 -0.94 9.60 -16.45
CA ALA A 91 -2.16 8.79 -16.50
C ALA A 91 -1.83 7.31 -16.54
N VAL A 92 -0.77 6.92 -17.25
CA VAL A 92 -0.32 5.53 -17.26
C VAL A 92 0.10 5.10 -15.86
N VAL A 93 0.85 5.97 -15.17
CA VAL A 93 1.27 5.69 -13.80
C VAL A 93 0.05 5.51 -12.89
N LEU A 94 -0.94 6.39 -13.01
CA LEU A 94 -2.16 6.28 -12.21
C LEU A 94 -2.83 4.94 -12.42
N ALA A 95 -2.96 4.51 -13.68
CA ALA A 95 -3.58 3.22 -13.97
C ALA A 95 -2.79 2.07 -13.35
N LYS A 96 -1.46 2.13 -13.42
CA LYS A 96 -0.63 1.06 -12.86
C LYS A 96 -0.73 1.01 -11.33
N VAL A 97 -0.72 2.16 -10.68
CA VAL A 97 -0.83 2.18 -9.22
C VAL A 97 -2.20 1.70 -8.77
N MET A 98 -3.26 2.10 -9.48
CA MET A 98 -4.61 1.61 -9.16
C MET A 98 -4.71 0.10 -9.32
N ALA A 99 -4.18 -0.44 -10.41
CA ALA A 99 -4.20 -1.89 -10.63
C ALA A 99 -3.37 -2.61 -9.56
N HIS A 100 -2.21 -2.06 -9.22
CA HIS A 100 -1.37 -2.61 -8.18
C HIS A 100 -2.13 -2.67 -6.85
N TRP A 101 -2.85 -1.60 -6.50
CA TRP A 101 -3.64 -1.59 -5.28
C TRP A 101 -4.72 -2.67 -5.27
N MET A 102 -5.36 -2.89 -6.42
CA MET A 102 -6.42 -3.91 -6.51
C MET A 102 -5.91 -5.30 -6.14
N VAL A 103 -4.64 -5.59 -6.41
CA VAL A 103 -4.11 -6.93 -6.15
C VAL A 103 -3.26 -6.99 -4.88
N THR A 104 -2.87 -5.85 -4.30
CA THR A 104 -2.01 -5.87 -3.11
C THR A 104 -2.66 -5.21 -1.91
N GLY A 105 -3.46 -4.17 -2.10
CA GLY A 105 -4.10 -3.46 -1.00
C GLY A 105 -5.51 -3.94 -0.71
N LEU A 106 -6.30 -4.13 -1.74
CA LEU A 106 -7.66 -4.62 -1.56
C LEU A 106 -7.71 -5.95 -0.81
N PRO A 107 -6.81 -6.91 -1.07
CA PRO A 107 -6.82 -8.14 -0.28
C PRO A 107 -6.63 -7.93 1.22
N LEU A 108 -5.87 -6.91 1.63
CA LEU A 108 -5.75 -6.60 3.05
C LEU A 108 -7.10 -6.20 3.64
N LEU A 109 -7.88 -5.43 2.87
CA LEU A 109 -9.25 -5.08 3.29
C LEU A 109 -10.12 -6.31 3.42
N ILE A 110 -10.01 -7.22 2.44
CA ILE A 110 -10.81 -8.45 2.47
C ILE A 110 -10.44 -9.31 3.68
N LEU A 111 -9.15 -9.32 4.05
CA LEU A 111 -8.68 -10.06 5.21
C LEU A 111 -8.97 -9.36 6.54
N SER A 112 -9.37 -8.10 6.52
CA SER A 112 -9.49 -7.31 7.74
C SER A 112 -10.47 -7.88 8.76
N PRO A 113 -11.61 -8.51 8.39
CA PRO A 113 -12.43 -9.12 9.43
C PRO A 113 -11.70 -10.23 10.18
N LEU A 114 -10.91 -11.04 9.49
CA LEU A 114 -10.11 -12.07 10.13
C LEU A 114 -9.10 -11.46 11.08
N VAL A 115 -8.44 -10.38 10.65
CA VAL A 115 -7.47 -9.68 11.49
C VAL A 115 -8.15 -9.15 12.76
N ALA A 116 -9.33 -8.56 12.60
CA ALA A 116 -10.09 -8.05 13.75
C ALA A 116 -10.40 -9.18 14.72
N MET A 117 -10.80 -10.34 14.22
CA MET A 117 -11.07 -11.49 15.07
C MET A 117 -9.83 -11.96 15.80
N LEU A 118 -8.70 -12.05 15.10
CA LEU A 118 -7.46 -12.53 15.70
C LEU A 118 -6.97 -11.60 16.80
N LEU A 119 -7.22 -10.31 16.68
CA LEU A 119 -6.73 -9.32 17.63
C LEU A 119 -7.80 -8.85 18.62
N GLY A 120 -8.96 -9.49 18.61
CA GLY A 120 -10.01 -9.23 19.57
C GLY A 120 -10.71 -7.88 19.45
N MET A 121 -10.82 -7.38 18.23
CA MET A 121 -11.45 -6.08 17.99
C MET A 121 -12.97 -6.22 17.88
N ASP A 122 -13.69 -5.20 18.31
CA ASP A 122 -15.14 -5.18 18.14
C ASP A 122 -15.51 -4.70 16.72
N VAL A 123 -16.82 -4.68 16.44
CA VAL A 123 -17.28 -4.32 15.10
C VAL A 123 -16.92 -2.88 14.75
N TYR A 124 -17.08 -1.96 15.69
CA TYR A 124 -16.74 -0.57 15.42
C TYR A 124 -15.24 -0.41 15.16
N GLY A 125 -14.43 -1.09 15.98
CA GLY A 125 -12.97 -1.07 15.75
C GLY A 125 -12.61 -1.62 14.40
N TRP A 126 -13.24 -2.72 13.98
CA TRP A 126 -13.01 -3.26 12.65
C TRP A 126 -13.40 -2.27 11.54
N GLN A 127 -14.56 -1.60 11.72
CA GLN A 127 -15.01 -0.64 10.70
C GLN A 127 -13.99 0.49 10.53
N VAL A 128 -13.47 1.01 11.63
CA VAL A 128 -12.49 2.09 11.54
C VAL A 128 -11.18 1.58 10.96
N MET A 129 -10.74 0.38 11.36
CA MET A 129 -9.56 -0.23 10.76
C MET A 129 -9.73 -0.36 9.24
N ALA A 130 -10.89 -0.87 8.81
CA ALA A 130 -11.14 -1.06 7.39
C ALA A 130 -11.10 0.27 6.64
N LEU A 131 -11.66 1.33 7.24
CA LEU A 131 -11.59 2.65 6.62
C LEU A 131 -10.17 3.18 6.55
N THR A 132 -9.36 2.97 7.60
CA THR A 132 -7.96 3.39 7.53
C THR A 132 -7.22 2.62 6.44
N LEU A 133 -7.48 1.33 6.29
CA LEU A 133 -6.85 0.53 5.25
C LEU A 133 -7.31 0.99 3.87
N LEU A 134 -8.60 1.27 3.71
CA LEU A 134 -9.15 1.72 2.44
C LEU A 134 -8.52 3.04 1.99
N LEU A 135 -8.32 3.97 2.92
CA LEU A 135 -7.74 5.28 2.60
C LEU A 135 -6.21 5.22 2.59
N GLY A 136 -5.61 4.41 3.43
CA GLY A 136 -4.18 4.43 3.64
C GLY A 136 -3.39 3.53 2.71
N THR A 137 -3.92 2.36 2.35
CA THR A 137 -3.13 1.47 1.49
C THR A 137 -2.95 2.02 0.07
N PRO A 138 -3.97 2.67 -0.55
CA PRO A 138 -3.67 3.35 -1.81
C PRO A 138 -2.66 4.48 -1.64
N THR A 139 -2.74 5.19 -0.51
CA THR A 139 -1.78 6.26 -0.23
C THR A 139 -0.36 5.70 -0.18
N LEU A 140 -0.17 4.52 0.43
CA LEU A 140 1.15 3.89 0.43
C LEU A 140 1.66 3.65 -0.99
N GLY A 141 0.79 3.20 -1.87
CA GLY A 141 1.17 3.00 -3.27
C GLY A 141 1.63 4.28 -3.92
N PHE A 142 0.87 5.36 -3.73
CA PHE A 142 1.24 6.64 -4.32
C PHE A 142 2.50 7.22 -3.70
N LEU A 143 2.66 7.09 -2.38
CA LEU A 143 3.88 7.57 -1.72
C LEU A 143 5.11 6.81 -2.20
N GLY A 144 4.97 5.52 -2.46
CA GLY A 144 6.09 4.69 -2.85
C GLY A 144 6.43 4.72 -4.32
N ALA A 145 5.48 5.08 -5.18
CA ALA A 145 5.69 4.95 -6.62
C ALA A 145 6.87 5.77 -7.15
N PRO A 146 7.08 7.03 -6.74
CA PRO A 146 8.27 7.75 -7.22
C PRO A 146 9.57 7.07 -6.79
N GLY A 147 9.62 6.54 -5.57
CA GLY A 147 10.80 5.83 -5.10
C GLY A 147 11.08 4.58 -5.92
N VAL A 148 10.03 3.82 -6.23
CA VAL A 148 10.18 2.64 -7.09
C VAL A 148 10.72 3.05 -8.45
N ALA A 149 10.17 4.12 -9.02
CA ALA A 149 10.60 4.59 -10.34
C ALA A 149 12.06 4.99 -10.34
N LEU A 150 12.55 5.59 -9.24
CA LEU A 150 13.94 5.99 -9.14
C LEU A 150 14.89 4.81 -8.93
N THR A 151 14.41 3.72 -8.33
CA THR A 151 15.31 2.63 -7.93
C THR A 151 15.14 1.36 -8.76
N VAL A 152 14.26 1.37 -9.76
CA VAL A 152 13.85 0.16 -10.45
C VAL A 152 15.00 -0.57 -11.15
N GLY A 153 16.01 0.13 -11.59
CA GLY A 153 17.14 -0.49 -12.29
C GLY A 153 18.33 -0.84 -11.41
N LEU A 154 18.24 -0.57 -10.10
CA LEU A 154 19.38 -0.73 -9.22
C LEU A 154 19.42 -2.12 -8.61
N LYS A 155 20.63 -2.65 -8.38
CA LYS A 155 20.81 -3.96 -7.78
C LYS A 155 20.26 -4.02 -6.35
N ARG A 156 20.47 -2.95 -5.58
CA ARG A 156 19.99 -2.88 -4.20
C ARG A 156 18.81 -1.93 -4.09
N GLY A 157 17.95 -1.96 -5.11
CA GLY A 157 16.82 -1.06 -5.15
C GLY A 157 15.86 -1.21 -4.00
N GLY A 158 15.69 -2.44 -3.49
CA GLY A 158 14.79 -2.68 -2.37
C GLY A 158 15.22 -1.96 -1.09
N VAL A 159 16.53 -1.96 -0.80
CA VAL A 159 17.05 -1.25 0.36
C VAL A 159 16.88 0.25 0.20
N LEU A 160 17.26 0.78 -0.99
CA LEU A 160 17.09 2.21 -1.27
C LEU A 160 15.63 2.61 -1.24
N LEU A 161 14.75 1.77 -1.77
CA LEU A 161 13.33 2.04 -1.76
C LEU A 161 12.83 2.23 -0.34
N SER A 162 13.21 1.33 0.57
CA SER A 162 12.80 1.44 1.97
C SER A 162 13.30 2.75 2.58
N ILE A 163 14.56 3.09 2.33
CA ILE A 163 15.14 4.31 2.89
C ILE A 163 14.39 5.56 2.39
N LEU A 164 14.02 5.57 1.11
CA LEU A 164 13.33 6.71 0.53
C LEU A 164 11.87 6.80 1.00
N VAL A 165 11.20 5.67 1.11
CA VAL A 165 9.75 5.65 1.29
C VAL A 165 9.35 5.71 2.77
N LEU A 166 10.09 5.01 3.66
CA LEU A 166 9.66 4.91 5.05
C LEU A 166 9.42 6.27 5.72
N PRO A 167 10.32 7.26 5.57
CA PRO A 167 10.02 8.54 6.22
C PRO A 167 8.75 9.20 5.70
N LEU A 168 8.41 9.00 4.42
CA LEU A 168 7.21 9.59 3.85
C LEU A 168 5.93 8.99 4.43
N THR A 169 6.00 7.77 4.96
CA THR A 169 4.83 7.09 5.50
C THR A 169 4.53 7.45 6.95
N ILE A 170 5.42 8.18 7.62
CA ILE A 170 5.24 8.47 9.04
C ILE A 170 3.92 9.21 9.32
N PRO A 171 3.55 10.27 8.58
CA PRO A 171 2.26 10.90 8.86
C PRO A 171 1.09 9.93 8.68
N LEU A 172 1.15 9.08 7.67
CA LEU A 172 0.09 8.12 7.44
C LEU A 172 -0.04 7.16 8.63
N LEU A 173 1.09 6.64 9.11
CA LEU A 173 1.07 5.75 10.27
C LEU A 173 0.48 6.43 11.50
N ILE A 174 0.90 7.67 11.74
CA ILE A 174 0.43 8.41 12.91
C ILE A 174 -1.08 8.57 12.89
N PHE A 175 -1.63 9.02 11.78
CA PHE A 175 -3.07 9.31 11.73
C PHE A 175 -3.92 8.06 11.60
N ALA A 176 -3.42 7.02 10.93
CA ALA A 176 -4.17 5.77 10.84
C ALA A 176 -4.24 5.08 12.21
N THR A 177 -3.12 4.99 12.92
CA THR A 177 -3.14 4.37 14.25
C THR A 177 -3.91 5.23 15.25
N ALA A 178 -3.83 6.56 15.12
CA ALA A 178 -4.61 7.44 15.99
C ALA A 178 -6.11 7.24 15.79
N ALA A 179 -6.56 7.06 14.55
CA ALA A 179 -7.96 6.79 14.28
C ALA A 179 -8.40 5.50 14.96
N MET A 180 -7.58 4.46 14.85
CA MET A 180 -7.93 3.18 15.46
C MET A 180 -7.91 3.26 16.99
N ASP A 181 -6.93 3.98 17.56
CA ASP A 181 -6.91 4.19 19.00
C ASP A 181 -8.14 4.93 19.48
N ALA A 182 -8.54 5.99 18.77
CA ALA A 182 -9.75 6.73 19.14
C ALA A 182 -10.97 5.83 19.07
N ALA A 183 -11.05 4.98 18.04
CA ALA A 183 -12.18 4.06 17.90
C ALA A 183 -12.25 3.09 19.07
N SER A 184 -11.11 2.62 19.56
CA SER A 184 -11.10 1.68 20.70
C SER A 184 -11.61 2.33 21.97
N MET A 185 -11.52 3.65 22.07
CA MET A 185 -12.03 4.40 23.21
C MET A 185 -13.41 5.02 22.92
N HIS A 186 -14.00 4.69 21.78
CA HIS A 186 -15.29 5.24 21.35
C HIS A 186 -15.28 6.76 21.24
N LEU A 187 -14.12 7.31 20.87
CA LEU A 187 -13.99 8.73 20.61
C LEU A 187 -14.21 9.02 19.12
N PRO A 188 -14.52 10.27 18.76
CA PRO A 188 -14.73 10.59 17.34
C PRO A 188 -13.47 10.34 16.50
N VAL A 189 -13.67 9.81 15.29
CA VAL A 189 -12.58 9.50 14.38
C VAL A 189 -12.59 10.36 13.11
N ASP A 190 -13.61 11.21 12.95
CA ASP A 190 -13.84 11.92 11.70
C ASP A 190 -12.62 12.76 11.28
N GLY A 191 -11.97 13.43 12.22
CA GLY A 191 -10.82 14.26 11.90
C GLY A 191 -9.66 13.45 11.36
N TYR A 192 -9.38 12.32 11.97
CA TYR A 192 -8.30 11.44 11.51
C TYR A 192 -8.58 10.90 10.13
N LEU A 193 -9.83 10.46 9.91
CA LEU A 193 -10.21 9.93 8.60
C LEU A 193 -10.16 11.01 7.53
N ALA A 194 -10.53 12.25 7.89
CA ALA A 194 -10.44 13.38 6.95
C ALA A 194 -9.00 13.63 6.55
N ILE A 195 -8.06 13.55 7.49
CA ILE A 195 -6.65 13.72 7.19
C ILE A 195 -6.16 12.60 6.28
N LEU A 196 -6.57 11.36 6.55
CA LEU A 196 -6.19 10.25 5.69
C LEU A 196 -6.75 10.43 4.27
N GLY A 197 -7.99 10.90 4.17
CA GLY A 197 -8.58 11.19 2.87
C GLY A 197 -7.84 12.30 2.14
N ALA A 198 -7.40 13.33 2.86
CA ALA A 198 -6.62 14.42 2.26
C ALA A 198 -5.26 13.92 1.78
N LEU A 199 -4.63 13.03 2.56
CA LEU A 199 -3.36 12.43 2.14
C LEU A 199 -3.54 11.63 0.86
N LEU A 200 -4.62 10.85 0.78
CA LEU A 200 -4.91 10.09 -0.42
C LEU A 200 -5.14 11.01 -1.61
N ALA A 201 -5.98 12.02 -1.43
CA ALA A 201 -6.28 12.95 -2.53
C ALA A 201 -5.03 13.67 -3.00
N GLY A 202 -4.20 14.13 -2.08
CA GLY A 202 -2.97 14.84 -2.41
C GLY A 202 -1.96 13.94 -3.11
N THR A 203 -1.75 12.74 -2.59
CA THR A 203 -0.78 11.83 -3.20
C THR A 203 -1.29 11.31 -4.54
N ALA A 204 -2.57 11.01 -4.66
CA ALA A 204 -3.13 10.55 -5.93
C ALA A 204 -3.02 11.62 -7.02
N THR A 205 -3.06 12.90 -6.64
CA THR A 205 -2.93 14.00 -7.57
C THR A 205 -1.47 14.26 -7.95
N LEU A 206 -0.58 14.29 -6.96
CA LEU A 206 0.81 14.72 -7.18
C LEU A 206 1.74 13.57 -7.57
N SER A 207 1.52 12.38 -7.03
CA SER A 207 2.46 11.28 -7.23
C SER A 207 2.59 10.83 -8.68
N PRO A 208 1.50 10.77 -9.47
CA PRO A 208 1.69 10.34 -10.87
C PRO A 208 2.65 11.24 -11.64
N PHE A 209 2.64 12.54 -11.39
CA PHE A 209 3.58 13.46 -12.04
C PHE A 209 5.01 13.24 -11.56
N ALA A 210 5.19 13.09 -10.25
CA ALA A 210 6.51 12.82 -9.69
C ALA A 210 7.06 11.48 -10.18
N THR A 211 6.21 10.47 -10.23
CA THR A 211 6.60 9.15 -10.70
C THR A 211 6.97 9.17 -12.19
N ALA A 212 6.19 9.89 -12.99
CA ALA A 212 6.49 10.02 -14.41
C ALA A 212 7.85 10.68 -14.62
N ALA A 213 8.13 11.75 -13.87
CA ALA A 213 9.43 12.41 -13.95
C ALA A 213 10.56 11.46 -13.57
N ALA A 214 10.35 10.67 -12.51
CA ALA A 214 11.36 9.70 -12.05
C ALA A 214 11.61 8.62 -13.10
N LEU A 215 10.55 8.15 -13.76
CA LEU A 215 10.70 7.14 -14.82
C LEU A 215 11.51 7.68 -15.98
N ARG A 216 11.28 8.94 -16.38
CA ARG A 216 12.04 9.54 -17.46
C ARG A 216 13.52 9.64 -17.12
N ILE A 217 13.84 9.95 -15.86
CA ILE A 217 15.23 10.00 -15.42
C ILE A 217 15.84 8.60 -15.43
N SER A 218 15.12 7.59 -15.02
CA SER A 218 15.66 6.24 -14.81
C SER A 218 16.04 5.54 -16.11
N ILE A 219 15.42 5.92 -17.23
CA ILE A 219 15.70 5.25 -18.52
C ILE A 219 16.66 6.04 -19.40
N GLN A 220 17.22 7.14 -18.92
CA GLN A 220 18.24 7.89 -19.70
C GLN A 220 19.59 7.23 -19.66
#